data_c5b2936839830cb8d39c26d17be8226d
#
_entry.id   c5b2936839830cb8d39c26d17be8226d
#
_cell.length_a   1.000
_cell.length_b   1.000
_cell.length_c   1.000
_cell.angle_alpha   90.00
_cell.angle_beta   90.00
_cell.angle_gamma   90.00
#
_symmetry.space_group_name_H-M   'P 1'
#
loop_
_entity.id
_entity.type
_entity.pdbx_description
1 polymer ?
#
loop_
_entity_poly.entity_id
_entity_poly.type
_entity_poly.pdbx_seq_one_letter_code
_entity_poly.pdbx_strand_id
1 'polypeptide(L)'
;MNQKLYEARAKRLRDATVVAVFRTRAAEHAVEGIGAAVRGGFEAVEITLNTPGATDAIAEVAGRVDAIVGAGTLTAPEQVKEVYDAGAEFVVTPIVVPEVVDAAHELSIPVIMGASTPTEIFTARAAGADWVKIFPAENLGGPAYIENILGPLDGTPIFVSGGITAANYLGYLDAGAELVGFASAVFDPDLAAEGNYEEMERRAIEVCRRLDLYSTD
;
A
#
# COMPACT_ATOMS: atom_id res chain seq x y z
N MET A 1 -10.44 3.24 -20.25
CA MET A 1 -10.67 3.38 -18.80
C MET A 1 -12.17 3.46 -18.48
N ASN A 2 -12.67 2.67 -17.53
CA ASN A 2 -14.01 2.79 -16.97
C ASN A 2 -13.95 3.73 -15.75
N GLN A 3 -14.39 4.98 -15.93
CA GLN A 3 -14.27 6.04 -14.92
C GLN A 3 -14.94 5.69 -13.58
N LYS A 4 -16.14 5.09 -13.60
CA LYS A 4 -16.85 4.71 -12.36
C LYS A 4 -16.12 3.63 -11.56
N LEU A 5 -15.52 2.65 -12.24
CA LEU A 5 -14.76 1.59 -11.58
C LEU A 5 -13.47 2.13 -10.97
N TYR A 6 -12.77 2.99 -11.73
CA TYR A 6 -11.57 3.67 -11.26
C TYR A 6 -11.84 4.52 -10.00
N GLU A 7 -12.88 5.38 -10.04
CA GLU A 7 -13.24 6.22 -8.90
C GLU A 7 -13.65 5.39 -7.66
N ALA A 8 -14.36 4.28 -7.88
CA ALA A 8 -14.74 3.38 -6.79
C ALA A 8 -13.51 2.74 -6.11
N ARG A 9 -12.53 2.29 -6.91
CA ARG A 9 -11.28 1.71 -6.40
C ARG A 9 -10.43 2.75 -5.67
N ALA A 10 -10.24 3.93 -6.28
CA ALA A 10 -9.50 5.01 -5.66
C ALA A 10 -10.15 5.48 -4.34
N LYS A 11 -11.49 5.52 -4.30
CA LYS A 11 -12.23 5.85 -3.08
C LYS A 11 -12.02 4.79 -2.00
N ARG A 12 -12.20 3.50 -2.31
CA ARG A 12 -11.98 2.41 -1.33
C ARG A 12 -10.58 2.46 -0.74
N LEU A 13 -9.56 2.70 -1.59
CA LEU A 13 -8.17 2.81 -1.14
C LEU A 13 -7.96 4.01 -0.22
N ARG A 14 -8.53 5.18 -0.56
CA ARG A 14 -8.46 6.38 0.28
C ARG A 14 -9.17 6.20 1.60
N ASP A 15 -10.38 5.62 1.60
CA ASP A 15 -11.17 5.40 2.81
C ASP A 15 -10.47 4.44 3.78
N ALA A 16 -9.71 3.47 3.27
CA ALA A 16 -8.95 2.53 4.09
C ALA A 16 -7.85 3.19 4.92
N THR A 17 -7.24 4.28 4.46
CA THR A 17 -6.15 5.03 5.10
C THR A 17 -4.90 4.19 5.39
N VAL A 18 -5.04 2.97 5.91
CA VAL A 18 -3.95 2.04 6.24
C VAL A 18 -3.93 0.85 5.28
N VAL A 19 -2.74 0.49 4.80
CA VAL A 19 -2.52 -0.60 3.85
C VAL A 19 -1.60 -1.65 4.47
N ALA A 20 -2.04 -2.91 4.49
CA ALA A 20 -1.22 -4.04 4.91
C ALA A 20 -0.31 -4.48 3.75
N VAL A 21 1.01 -4.39 3.92
CA VAL A 21 2.00 -4.70 2.87
C VAL A 21 2.69 -6.02 3.19
N PHE A 22 2.44 -7.03 2.36
CA PHE A 22 3.00 -8.37 2.52
C PHE A 22 4.17 -8.63 1.59
N ARG A 23 5.31 -8.93 2.21
CA ARG A 23 6.51 -9.47 1.57
C ARG A 23 6.95 -10.70 2.33
N THR A 24 6.66 -11.87 1.82
CA THR A 24 6.93 -13.15 2.47
C THR A 24 7.86 -14.04 1.64
N ARG A 25 8.35 -15.14 2.26
CA ARG A 25 9.22 -16.11 1.58
C ARG A 25 8.45 -17.22 0.87
N ALA A 26 7.11 -17.28 1.06
CA ALA A 26 6.22 -18.25 0.45
C ALA A 26 4.81 -17.68 0.30
N ALA A 27 4.11 -18.04 -0.77
CA ALA A 27 2.77 -17.53 -1.08
C ALA A 27 1.73 -17.87 -0.01
N GLU A 28 1.78 -19.08 0.56
CA GLU A 28 0.87 -19.53 1.61
C GLU A 28 0.90 -18.61 2.84
N HIS A 29 2.05 -18.08 3.21
CA HIS A 29 2.18 -17.14 4.33
C HIS A 29 1.55 -15.77 4.03
N ALA A 30 1.53 -15.36 2.75
CA ALA A 30 0.85 -14.14 2.35
C ALA A 30 -0.67 -14.29 2.49
N VAL A 31 -1.24 -15.39 2.03
CA VAL A 31 -2.70 -15.64 2.09
C VAL A 31 -3.22 -15.64 3.53
N GLU A 32 -2.59 -16.43 4.40
CA GLU A 32 -3.00 -16.52 5.81
C GLU A 32 -2.75 -15.22 6.57
N GLY A 33 -1.60 -14.57 6.33
CA GLY A 33 -1.27 -13.30 6.96
C GLY A 33 -2.23 -12.18 6.55
N ILE A 34 -2.65 -12.12 5.29
CA ILE A 34 -3.66 -11.16 4.83
C ILE A 34 -5.01 -11.44 5.49
N GLY A 35 -5.40 -12.72 5.62
CA GLY A 35 -6.58 -13.08 6.38
C GLY A 35 -6.55 -12.52 7.80
N ALA A 36 -5.41 -12.60 8.49
CA ALA A 36 -5.22 -12.01 9.81
C ALA A 36 -5.29 -10.48 9.80
N ALA A 37 -4.69 -9.82 8.78
CA ALA A 37 -4.78 -8.37 8.62
C ALA A 37 -6.23 -7.89 8.46
N VAL A 38 -7.00 -8.54 7.60
CA VAL A 38 -8.41 -8.19 7.35
C VAL A 38 -9.28 -8.45 8.58
N ARG A 39 -9.09 -9.57 9.29
CA ARG A 39 -9.78 -9.80 10.57
C ARG A 39 -9.41 -8.75 11.62
N GLY A 40 -8.18 -8.22 11.55
CA GLY A 40 -7.72 -7.11 12.38
C GLY A 40 -8.21 -5.73 11.97
N GLY A 41 -9.00 -5.62 10.88
CA GLY A 41 -9.65 -4.38 10.45
C GLY A 41 -9.00 -3.66 9.27
N PHE A 42 -7.95 -4.23 8.63
CA PHE A 42 -7.41 -3.63 7.41
C PHE A 42 -8.36 -3.83 6.22
N GLU A 43 -8.70 -2.74 5.54
CA GLU A 43 -9.57 -2.73 4.35
C GLU A 43 -8.78 -2.63 3.03
N ALA A 44 -7.47 -2.45 3.10
CA ALA A 44 -6.57 -2.46 1.95
C ALA A 44 -5.34 -3.33 2.23
N VAL A 45 -5.00 -4.19 1.26
CA VAL A 45 -3.88 -5.14 1.37
C VAL A 45 -3.06 -5.17 0.08
N GLU A 46 -1.74 -5.28 0.19
CA GLU A 46 -0.78 -5.32 -0.92
C GLU A 46 0.08 -6.58 -0.81
N ILE A 47 0.17 -7.38 -1.88
CA ILE A 47 1.17 -8.44 -2.02
C ILE A 47 2.27 -7.95 -2.97
N THR A 48 3.52 -8.01 -2.52
CA THR A 48 4.64 -7.56 -3.35
C THR A 48 5.11 -8.67 -4.30
N LEU A 49 5.35 -8.34 -5.59
CA LEU A 49 5.71 -9.30 -6.65
C LEU A 49 7.06 -10.02 -6.42
N ASN A 50 7.88 -9.56 -5.50
CA ASN A 50 9.07 -10.30 -5.08
C ASN A 50 8.78 -11.39 -4.02
N THR A 51 7.51 -11.60 -3.65
CA THR A 51 7.06 -12.80 -2.93
C THR A 51 6.93 -13.95 -3.93
N PRO A 52 7.56 -15.11 -3.72
CA PRO A 52 7.39 -16.26 -4.61
C PRO A 52 5.91 -16.66 -4.72
N GLY A 53 5.39 -16.82 -5.95
CA GLY A 53 3.97 -17.14 -6.18
C GLY A 53 3.00 -15.99 -5.89
N ALA A 54 3.47 -14.74 -5.94
CA ALA A 54 2.66 -13.56 -5.61
C ALA A 54 1.37 -13.47 -6.43
N THR A 55 1.41 -13.74 -7.73
CA THR A 55 0.24 -13.66 -8.62
C THR A 55 -0.85 -14.68 -8.21
N ASP A 56 -0.45 -15.91 -7.88
CA ASP A 56 -1.37 -16.94 -7.39
C ASP A 56 -1.95 -16.54 -6.02
N ALA A 57 -1.12 -15.99 -5.13
CA ALA A 57 -1.57 -15.50 -3.83
C ALA A 57 -2.56 -14.33 -3.97
N ILE A 58 -2.33 -13.40 -4.92
CA ILE A 58 -3.28 -12.31 -5.22
C ILE A 58 -4.62 -12.89 -5.66
N ALA A 59 -4.63 -13.87 -6.58
CA ALA A 59 -5.86 -14.50 -7.08
C ALA A 59 -6.64 -15.21 -5.95
N GLU A 60 -5.93 -15.90 -5.07
CA GLU A 60 -6.53 -16.57 -3.92
C GLU A 60 -7.12 -15.58 -2.91
N VAL A 61 -6.38 -14.51 -2.57
CA VAL A 61 -6.82 -13.49 -1.62
C VAL A 61 -8.01 -12.69 -2.16
N ALA A 62 -7.96 -12.26 -3.42
CA ALA A 62 -9.03 -11.47 -4.04
C ALA A 62 -10.40 -12.18 -4.01
N GLY A 63 -10.40 -13.54 -4.01
CA GLY A 63 -11.62 -14.34 -3.89
C GLY A 63 -12.09 -14.62 -2.45
N ARG A 64 -11.29 -14.26 -1.42
CA ARG A 64 -11.53 -14.66 -0.03
C ARG A 64 -11.78 -13.52 0.95
N VAL A 65 -11.31 -12.31 0.66
CA VAL A 65 -11.37 -11.19 1.60
C VAL A 65 -12.24 -10.05 1.07
N ASP A 66 -12.90 -9.36 1.98
CA ASP A 66 -13.63 -8.12 1.68
C ASP A 66 -12.73 -6.90 1.94
N ALA A 67 -11.60 -6.86 1.24
CA ALA A 67 -10.66 -5.75 1.24
C ALA A 67 -10.25 -5.41 -0.19
N ILE A 68 -9.80 -4.18 -0.45
CA ILE A 68 -9.21 -3.85 -1.74
C ILE A 68 -7.81 -4.49 -1.82
N VAL A 69 -7.60 -5.36 -2.81
CA VAL A 69 -6.35 -6.12 -2.98
C VAL A 69 -5.48 -5.45 -4.02
N GLY A 70 -4.22 -5.19 -3.69
CA GLY A 70 -3.24 -4.61 -4.59
C GLY A 70 -1.99 -5.47 -4.79
N ALA A 71 -1.27 -5.13 -5.85
CA ALA A 71 0.04 -5.69 -6.15
C ALA A 71 1.13 -4.63 -6.01
N GLY A 72 2.20 -4.96 -5.31
CA GLY A 72 3.34 -4.07 -5.10
C GLY A 72 4.63 -4.52 -5.76
N THR A 73 5.58 -3.61 -5.81
CA THR A 73 6.91 -3.83 -6.39
C THR A 73 6.87 -4.07 -7.91
N LEU A 74 5.89 -3.47 -8.61
CA LEU A 74 5.88 -3.47 -10.07
C LEU A 74 7.00 -2.56 -10.59
N THR A 75 7.72 -3.02 -11.60
CA THR A 75 8.83 -2.30 -12.23
C THR A 75 8.71 -2.20 -13.75
N ALA A 76 7.66 -2.82 -14.33
CA ALA A 76 7.41 -2.83 -15.76
C ALA A 76 5.90 -2.85 -16.06
N PRO A 77 5.44 -2.20 -17.15
CA PRO A 77 4.01 -2.10 -17.49
C PRO A 77 3.35 -3.44 -17.80
N GLU A 78 4.11 -4.42 -18.30
CA GLU A 78 3.59 -5.76 -18.62
C GLU A 78 3.05 -6.48 -17.38
N GLN A 79 3.62 -6.20 -16.20
CA GLN A 79 3.18 -6.78 -14.93
C GLN A 79 1.78 -6.32 -14.52
N VAL A 80 1.33 -5.16 -15.01
CA VAL A 80 0.00 -4.61 -14.66
C VAL A 80 -1.11 -5.54 -15.12
N LYS A 81 -1.04 -6.01 -16.37
CA LYS A 81 -2.05 -6.94 -16.92
C LYS A 81 -2.08 -8.26 -16.16
N GLU A 82 -0.92 -8.80 -15.82
CA GLU A 82 -0.80 -10.05 -15.06
C GLU A 82 -1.49 -9.96 -13.69
N VAL A 83 -1.19 -8.91 -12.91
CA VAL A 83 -1.79 -8.75 -11.58
C VAL A 83 -3.28 -8.36 -11.64
N TYR A 84 -3.69 -7.63 -12.67
CA TYR A 84 -5.11 -7.35 -12.93
C TYR A 84 -5.91 -8.62 -13.16
N ASP A 85 -5.41 -9.52 -14.02
CA ASP A 85 -6.07 -10.80 -14.30
C ASP A 85 -6.15 -11.68 -13.05
N ALA A 86 -5.19 -11.54 -12.12
CA ALA A 86 -5.22 -12.16 -10.81
C ALA A 86 -6.18 -11.49 -9.81
N GLY A 87 -6.75 -10.34 -10.14
CA GLY A 87 -7.74 -9.65 -9.30
C GLY A 87 -7.22 -8.45 -8.52
N ALA A 88 -6.01 -7.95 -8.82
CA ALA A 88 -5.53 -6.72 -8.20
C ALA A 88 -6.38 -5.51 -8.63
N GLU A 89 -6.71 -4.66 -7.66
CA GLU A 89 -7.53 -3.46 -7.83
C GLU A 89 -6.74 -2.16 -7.69
N PHE A 90 -5.47 -2.21 -7.24
CA PHE A 90 -4.49 -1.12 -7.28
C PHE A 90 -3.08 -1.67 -7.46
N VAL A 91 -2.16 -0.83 -7.92
CA VAL A 91 -0.75 -1.23 -8.09
C VAL A 91 0.19 -0.24 -7.43
N VAL A 92 1.34 -0.76 -6.99
CA VAL A 92 2.38 0.04 -6.31
C VAL A 92 3.74 -0.22 -6.95
N THR A 93 4.44 0.84 -7.34
CA THR A 93 5.82 0.74 -7.81
C THR A 93 6.82 1.15 -6.74
N PRO A 94 8.04 0.61 -6.70
CA PRO A 94 9.08 1.05 -5.78
C PRO A 94 9.85 2.29 -6.27
N ILE A 95 9.72 2.63 -7.54
CA ILE A 95 10.44 3.68 -8.26
C ILE A 95 9.50 4.39 -9.24
N VAL A 96 9.97 5.48 -9.85
CA VAL A 96 9.21 6.18 -10.90
C VAL A 96 9.24 5.38 -12.21
N VAL A 97 8.07 4.90 -12.65
CA VAL A 97 7.86 4.15 -13.91
C VAL A 97 6.58 4.66 -14.58
N PRO A 98 6.65 5.75 -15.37
CA PRO A 98 5.47 6.38 -15.98
C PRO A 98 4.61 5.42 -16.81
N GLU A 99 5.22 4.46 -17.50
CA GLU A 99 4.55 3.49 -18.36
C GLU A 99 3.59 2.57 -17.58
N VAL A 100 3.83 2.37 -16.28
CA VAL A 100 2.91 1.62 -15.39
C VAL A 100 1.61 2.40 -15.18
N VAL A 101 1.65 3.74 -15.15
CA VAL A 101 0.44 4.58 -14.99
C VAL A 101 -0.49 4.38 -16.18
N ASP A 102 0.03 4.51 -17.40
CA ASP A 102 -0.76 4.35 -18.62
C ASP A 102 -1.43 2.98 -18.66
N ALA A 103 -0.63 1.91 -18.44
CA ALA A 103 -1.12 0.54 -18.45
C ALA A 103 -2.19 0.28 -17.37
N ALA A 104 -2.03 0.84 -16.17
CA ALA A 104 -2.96 0.66 -15.06
C ALA A 104 -4.26 1.45 -15.29
N HIS A 105 -4.17 2.69 -15.74
CA HIS A 105 -5.33 3.53 -16.01
C HIS A 105 -6.20 2.97 -17.15
N GLU A 106 -5.60 2.35 -18.19
CA GLU A 106 -6.36 1.63 -19.24
C GLU A 106 -7.25 0.54 -18.63
N LEU A 107 -6.80 -0.13 -17.58
CA LEU A 107 -7.53 -1.17 -16.84
C LEU A 107 -8.36 -0.62 -15.66
N SER A 108 -8.41 0.71 -15.51
CA SER A 108 -9.15 1.38 -14.42
C SER A 108 -8.60 1.03 -13.02
N ILE A 109 -7.28 0.92 -12.91
CA ILE A 109 -6.54 0.63 -11.66
C ILE A 109 -5.82 1.89 -11.19
N PRO A 110 -6.00 2.36 -9.96
CA PRO A 110 -5.19 3.42 -9.37
C PRO A 110 -3.74 2.98 -9.11
N VAL A 111 -2.82 3.95 -9.21
CA VAL A 111 -1.38 3.75 -9.11
C VAL A 111 -0.78 4.53 -7.94
N ILE A 112 -0.03 3.84 -7.09
CA ILE A 112 0.83 4.41 -6.06
C ILE A 112 2.27 4.31 -6.56
N MET A 113 2.89 5.43 -6.94
CA MET A 113 4.22 5.45 -7.57
C MET A 113 5.33 5.82 -6.60
N GLY A 114 6.38 5.01 -6.52
CA GLY A 114 7.54 5.23 -5.65
C GLY A 114 8.40 6.41 -6.06
N ALA A 115 8.73 7.27 -5.08
CA ALA A 115 9.64 8.41 -5.24
C ALA A 115 10.25 8.78 -3.88
N SER A 116 11.47 9.32 -3.88
CA SER A 116 12.18 9.66 -2.64
C SER A 116 12.80 11.06 -2.64
N THR A 117 12.75 11.77 -3.76
CA THR A 117 13.30 13.14 -3.89
C THR A 117 12.25 14.07 -4.48
N PRO A 118 12.35 15.41 -4.28
CA PRO A 118 11.40 16.37 -4.86
C PRO A 118 11.23 16.22 -6.38
N THR A 119 12.32 15.96 -7.11
CA THR A 119 12.27 15.76 -8.58
C THR A 119 11.50 14.48 -8.94
N GLU A 120 11.74 13.38 -8.25
CA GLU A 120 11.02 12.13 -8.47
C GLU A 120 9.53 12.26 -8.13
N ILE A 121 9.20 12.93 -7.02
CA ILE A 121 7.82 13.20 -6.60
C ILE A 121 7.10 14.03 -7.67
N PHE A 122 7.73 15.10 -8.14
CA PHE A 122 7.19 15.92 -9.23
C PHE A 122 6.98 15.08 -10.50
N THR A 123 7.95 14.23 -10.86
CA THR A 123 7.87 13.35 -12.05
C THR A 123 6.75 12.33 -11.92
N ALA A 124 6.59 11.70 -10.76
CA ALA A 124 5.51 10.74 -10.50
C ALA A 124 4.12 11.41 -10.64
N ARG A 125 3.94 12.61 -10.07
CA ARG A 125 2.70 13.40 -10.24
C ARG A 125 2.45 13.77 -11.69
N ALA A 126 3.46 14.26 -12.39
CA ALA A 126 3.36 14.66 -13.79
C ALA A 126 3.02 13.47 -14.71
N ALA A 127 3.43 12.27 -14.34
CA ALA A 127 3.05 11.02 -15.00
C ALA A 127 1.60 10.60 -14.72
N GLY A 128 0.90 11.23 -13.77
CA GLY A 128 -0.49 10.92 -13.43
C GLY A 128 -0.67 9.89 -12.31
N ALA A 129 0.36 9.64 -11.49
CA ALA A 129 0.22 8.77 -10.32
C ALA A 129 -0.85 9.30 -9.35
N ASP A 130 -1.70 8.42 -8.83
CA ASP A 130 -2.78 8.77 -7.90
C ASP A 130 -2.27 9.12 -6.52
N TRP A 131 -1.24 8.41 -6.08
CA TRP A 131 -0.46 8.69 -4.87
C TRP A 131 1.03 8.53 -5.16
N VAL A 132 1.82 9.30 -4.44
CA VAL A 132 3.28 9.18 -4.45
C VAL A 132 3.74 8.44 -3.19
N LYS A 133 4.38 7.29 -3.38
CA LYS A 133 4.93 6.47 -2.30
C LYS A 133 6.29 6.99 -1.86
N ILE A 134 6.38 7.49 -0.64
CA ILE A 134 7.65 7.82 0.02
C ILE A 134 8.17 6.59 0.76
N PHE A 135 9.31 6.06 0.30
CA PHE A 135 9.92 4.84 0.85
C PHE A 135 11.46 4.89 0.72
N PRO A 136 12.19 4.52 1.78
CA PRO A 136 11.75 4.18 3.14
C PRO A 136 11.55 5.44 4.00
N ALA A 137 10.29 5.74 4.40
CA ALA A 137 9.88 7.04 4.96
C ALA A 137 10.64 7.43 6.24
N GLU A 138 10.82 6.50 7.18
CA GLU A 138 11.53 6.75 8.44
C GLU A 138 13.00 7.14 8.18
N ASN A 139 13.67 6.46 7.24
CA ASN A 139 15.08 6.73 6.92
C ASN A 139 15.28 8.06 6.18
N LEU A 140 14.25 8.57 5.51
CA LEU A 140 14.28 9.86 4.81
C LEU A 140 14.03 11.05 5.72
N GLY A 141 13.69 10.84 6.99
CA GLY A 141 13.49 11.88 7.98
C GLY A 141 12.11 11.89 8.65
N GLY A 142 11.33 10.84 8.45
CA GLY A 142 10.06 10.68 9.16
C GLY A 142 8.99 11.70 8.75
N PRO A 143 8.05 12.05 9.66
CA PRO A 143 7.00 13.02 9.42
C PRO A 143 7.51 14.40 8.98
N ALA A 144 8.63 14.86 9.53
CA ALA A 144 9.24 16.15 9.16
C ALA A 144 9.66 16.20 7.68
N TYR A 145 10.05 15.07 7.10
CA TYR A 145 10.33 15.02 5.66
C TYR A 145 9.07 15.25 4.83
N ILE A 146 7.94 14.67 5.24
CA ILE A 146 6.64 14.84 4.55
C ILE A 146 6.20 16.31 4.60
N GLU A 147 6.24 16.93 5.77
CA GLU A 147 5.93 18.37 5.93
C GLU A 147 6.80 19.24 5.03
N ASN A 148 8.13 19.00 5.01
CA ASN A 148 9.07 19.77 4.20
C ASN A 148 8.83 19.58 2.70
N ILE A 149 8.45 18.38 2.25
CA ILE A 149 8.13 18.12 0.84
C ILE A 149 6.80 18.76 0.42
N LEU A 150 5.79 18.69 1.25
CA LEU A 150 4.48 19.27 0.95
C LEU A 150 4.50 20.80 0.92
N GLY A 151 5.47 21.46 1.55
CA GLY A 151 5.63 22.90 1.46
C GLY A 151 5.70 23.40 0.01
N PRO A 152 6.70 23.00 -0.81
CA PRO A 152 6.79 23.40 -2.21
C PRO A 152 5.96 22.55 -3.18
N LEU A 153 5.52 21.35 -2.79
CA LEU A 153 4.75 20.40 -3.60
C LEU A 153 3.38 20.11 -2.97
N ASP A 154 2.69 21.16 -2.55
CA ASP A 154 1.38 21.08 -1.93
C ASP A 154 0.35 20.31 -2.78
N GLY A 155 -0.64 19.74 -2.12
CA GLY A 155 -1.67 18.93 -2.78
C GLY A 155 -1.13 17.64 -3.45
N THR A 156 0.07 17.18 -3.06
CA THR A 156 0.55 15.85 -3.48
C THR A 156 -0.07 14.79 -2.60
N PRO A 157 -0.89 13.86 -3.14
CA PRO A 157 -1.37 12.72 -2.37
C PRO A 157 -0.19 11.80 -2.02
N ILE A 158 0.12 11.67 -0.73
CA ILE A 158 1.28 10.91 -0.24
C ILE A 158 0.84 9.58 0.38
N PHE A 159 1.50 8.50 -0.03
CA PHE A 159 1.53 7.22 0.66
C PHE A 159 2.90 7.04 1.32
N VAL A 160 2.95 6.76 2.60
CA VAL A 160 4.21 6.52 3.32
C VAL A 160 4.37 5.04 3.66
N SER A 161 5.58 4.50 3.53
CA SER A 161 5.92 3.13 3.95
C SER A 161 7.40 3.02 4.32
N GLY A 162 7.76 1.98 5.10
CA GLY A 162 9.13 1.74 5.55
C GLY A 162 9.47 2.42 6.87
N GLY A 163 9.62 1.61 7.93
CA GLY A 163 9.83 2.06 9.30
C GLY A 163 8.54 2.47 10.03
N ILE A 164 7.38 2.20 9.44
CA ILE A 164 6.08 2.55 10.01
C ILE A 164 5.67 1.53 11.09
N THR A 165 5.24 2.06 12.23
CA THR A 165 4.81 1.28 13.41
C THR A 165 3.49 1.83 13.96
N ALA A 166 2.81 1.07 14.81
CA ALA A 166 1.64 1.56 15.54
C ALA A 166 1.92 2.80 16.41
N ALA A 167 3.18 3.06 16.75
CA ALA A 167 3.57 4.19 17.59
C ALA A 167 3.78 5.50 16.80
N ASN A 168 4.26 5.43 15.53
CA ASN A 168 4.66 6.62 14.77
C ASN A 168 3.74 7.01 13.61
N TYR A 169 2.83 6.14 13.14
CA TYR A 169 2.09 6.35 11.90
C TYR A 169 1.14 7.56 11.92
N LEU A 170 0.54 7.88 13.08
CA LEU A 170 -0.35 9.04 13.20
C LEU A 170 0.41 10.35 12.93
N GLY A 171 1.67 10.45 13.35
CA GLY A 171 2.50 11.60 13.02
C GLY A 171 2.72 11.80 11.51
N TYR A 172 2.65 10.75 10.70
CA TYR A 172 2.69 10.89 9.24
C TYR A 172 1.36 11.39 8.67
N LEU A 173 0.22 10.98 9.25
CA LEU A 173 -1.09 11.54 8.89
C LEU A 173 -1.16 13.02 9.27
N ASP A 174 -0.71 13.41 10.46
CA ASP A 174 -0.61 14.81 10.89
C ASP A 174 0.28 15.63 9.95
N ALA A 175 1.35 15.03 9.42
CA ALA A 175 2.27 15.64 8.44
C ALA A 175 1.68 15.76 7.02
N GLY A 176 0.49 15.21 6.76
CA GLY A 176 -0.22 15.32 5.49
C GLY A 176 -0.13 14.08 4.58
N ALA A 177 0.31 12.94 5.08
CA ALA A 177 0.16 11.69 4.32
C ALA A 177 -1.31 11.27 4.29
N GLU A 178 -1.81 10.81 3.12
CA GLU A 178 -3.17 10.29 2.97
C GLU A 178 -3.26 8.79 3.27
N LEU A 179 -2.20 8.05 2.94
CA LEU A 179 -2.14 6.60 3.11
C LEU A 179 -0.86 6.17 3.84
N VAL A 180 -0.99 5.14 4.65
CA VAL A 180 0.12 4.58 5.45
C VAL A 180 0.24 3.08 5.24
N GLY A 181 1.40 2.62 4.78
CA GLY A 181 1.70 1.21 4.52
C GLY A 181 2.45 0.54 5.67
N PHE A 182 1.85 -0.49 6.26
CA PHE A 182 2.44 -1.31 7.31
C PHE A 182 3.03 -2.59 6.72
N ALA A 183 4.31 -2.84 6.99
CA ALA A 183 5.01 -4.06 6.61
C ALA A 183 5.47 -4.84 7.87
N SER A 184 6.75 -5.08 8.04
CA SER A 184 7.31 -5.97 9.08
C SER A 184 6.95 -5.61 10.53
N ALA A 185 6.60 -4.38 10.83
CA ALA A 185 6.20 -3.99 12.19
C ALA A 185 4.88 -4.65 12.63
N VAL A 186 3.99 -4.95 11.68
CA VAL A 186 2.71 -5.65 11.91
C VAL A 186 2.78 -7.05 11.31
N PHE A 187 3.26 -7.15 10.08
CA PHE A 187 3.31 -8.38 9.27
C PHE A 187 4.74 -8.89 9.17
N ASP A 188 5.26 -9.32 10.31
CA ASP A 188 6.62 -9.84 10.44
C ASP A 188 6.77 -11.16 9.67
N PRO A 189 7.72 -11.26 8.73
CA PRO A 189 7.96 -12.49 7.98
C PRO A 189 8.32 -13.70 8.86
N ASP A 190 8.91 -13.47 10.03
CA ASP A 190 9.26 -14.54 10.95
C ASP A 190 8.00 -15.06 11.67
N LEU A 191 7.07 -14.19 12.08
CA LEU A 191 5.75 -14.61 12.59
C LEU A 191 4.98 -15.40 11.53
N ALA A 192 5.04 -14.99 10.27
CA ALA A 192 4.42 -15.70 9.16
C ALA A 192 5.00 -17.12 9.00
N ALA A 193 6.34 -17.24 9.05
CA ALA A 193 7.04 -18.52 8.93
C ALA A 193 6.75 -19.46 10.12
N GLU A 194 6.48 -18.90 11.29
CA GLU A 194 6.07 -19.65 12.51
C GLU A 194 4.56 -19.97 12.52
N GLY A 195 3.77 -19.47 11.56
CA GLY A 195 2.32 -19.61 11.54
C GLY A 195 1.61 -18.81 12.65
N ASN A 196 2.27 -17.81 13.22
CA ASN A 196 1.74 -17.01 14.32
C ASN A 196 0.86 -15.85 13.81
N TYR A 197 -0.22 -16.20 13.13
CA TYR A 197 -1.16 -15.24 12.54
C TYR A 197 -2.05 -14.55 13.60
N GLU A 198 -2.21 -15.15 14.77
CA GLU A 198 -2.92 -14.53 15.90
C GLU A 198 -2.20 -13.25 16.39
N GLU A 199 -0.88 -13.29 16.48
CA GLU A 199 -0.11 -12.10 16.85
C GLU A 199 -0.16 -11.02 15.76
N MET A 200 -0.16 -11.40 14.47
CA MET A 200 -0.36 -10.45 13.37
C MET A 200 -1.74 -9.78 13.46
N GLU A 201 -2.79 -10.55 13.69
CA GLU A 201 -4.16 -10.04 13.86
C GLU A 201 -4.23 -9.09 15.06
N ARG A 202 -3.64 -9.45 16.20
CA ARG A 202 -3.57 -8.58 17.37
C ARG A 202 -2.90 -7.23 17.08
N ARG A 203 -1.77 -7.25 16.34
CA ARG A 203 -1.07 -6.02 15.93
C ARG A 203 -1.91 -5.20 14.95
N ALA A 204 -2.61 -5.84 14.04
CA ALA A 204 -3.52 -5.18 13.10
C ALA A 204 -4.68 -4.50 13.84
N ILE A 205 -5.31 -5.17 14.80
CA ILE A 205 -6.36 -4.60 15.67
C ILE A 205 -5.85 -3.35 16.40
N GLU A 206 -4.61 -3.38 16.91
CA GLU A 206 -4.02 -2.22 17.58
C GLU A 206 -3.91 -1.00 16.66
N VAL A 207 -3.46 -1.21 15.42
CA VAL A 207 -3.35 -0.14 14.41
C VAL A 207 -4.73 0.44 14.10
N CYS A 208 -5.70 -0.41 13.72
CA CYS A 208 -7.03 0.03 13.32
C CYS A 208 -7.78 0.75 14.46
N ARG A 209 -7.70 0.22 15.69
CA ARG A 209 -8.29 0.88 16.86
C ARG A 209 -7.72 2.28 17.11
N ARG A 210 -6.42 2.48 16.91
CA ARG A 210 -5.80 3.82 17.07
C ARG A 210 -6.24 4.77 15.98
N LEU A 211 -6.44 4.27 14.74
CA LEU A 211 -6.96 5.06 13.63
C LEU A 211 -8.40 5.53 13.90
N ASP A 212 -9.25 4.63 14.41
CA ASP A 212 -10.63 4.96 14.74
C ASP A 212 -10.70 6.09 15.78
N LEU A 213 -9.86 6.03 16.81
CA LEU A 213 -9.78 7.07 17.82
C LEU A 213 -9.29 8.42 17.26
N TYR A 214 -8.30 8.37 16.36
CA TYR A 214 -7.76 9.57 15.70
C TYR A 214 -8.79 10.25 14.79
N SER A 215 -9.64 9.47 14.10
CA SER A 215 -10.65 9.99 13.18
C SER A 215 -11.87 10.62 13.89
N THR A 216 -11.98 10.46 15.21
CA THR A 216 -13.09 10.98 16.01
C THR A 216 -12.76 12.29 16.77
N ASP A 217 -11.50 12.71 16.77
CA ASP A 217 -11.01 13.95 17.34
C ASP A 217 -10.91 15.06 16.27
#